data_3f8bb70883f81f1c6a6e15256a6949c1
#
_entry.id   3f8bb70883f81f1c6a6e15256a6949c1
#
_cell.length_a   1.000
_cell.length_b   1.000
_cell.length_c   1.000
_cell.angle_alpha   90.00
_cell.angle_beta   90.00
_cell.angle_gamma   90.00
#
_symmetry.space_group_name_H-M   'P 1'
#
loop_
_entity.id
_entity.type
_entity.pdbx_description
1 polymer ?
#
loop_
_entity_poly.entity_id
_entity_poly.type
_entity_poly.pdbx_seq_one_letter_code
_entity_poly.pdbx_strand_id
1 'polypeptide(L)' 'MPKLYSSRHIIAVLHAHGFVEVDQTGSHKKFGLGTLTAIVPASKREIPYGTFMSILRQSGLRKQDFE' A
#
# COMPACT_ATOMS: atom_id res chain seq x y z
N MET A 1 -4.66 -19.41 -5.72
CA MET A 1 -4.80 -18.42 -4.64
C MET A 1 -3.92 -17.22 -4.93
N PRO A 2 -4.40 -16.00 -4.70
CA PRO A 2 -3.55 -14.83 -4.89
C PRO A 2 -2.44 -14.80 -3.85
N LYS A 3 -1.28 -14.32 -4.24
CA LYS A 3 -0.19 -14.09 -3.31
C LYS A 3 -0.53 -12.87 -2.47
N LEU A 4 -0.37 -12.99 -1.15
CA LEU A 4 -0.60 -11.88 -0.23
C LEU A 4 0.75 -11.26 0.15
N TYR A 5 0.78 -9.94 0.22
CA TYR A 5 1.99 -9.19 0.52
C TYR A 5 1.92 -8.63 1.95
N SER A 6 3.08 -8.46 2.57
CA SER A 6 3.16 -7.83 3.87
C SER A 6 3.01 -6.32 3.74
N SER A 7 2.68 -5.66 4.87
CA SER A 7 2.68 -4.19 4.92
C SER A 7 4.04 -3.64 4.51
N ARG A 8 5.12 -4.25 5.01
CA ARG A 8 6.48 -3.81 4.70
C ARG A 8 6.74 -3.84 3.20
N HIS A 9 6.33 -4.90 2.53
CA HIS A 9 6.54 -5.03 1.08
C HIS A 9 5.76 -3.96 0.32
N ILE A 10 4.49 -3.78 0.67
CA ILE A 10 3.64 -2.80 -0.01
C ILE A 10 4.19 -1.38 0.20
N ILE A 11 4.59 -1.06 1.43
CA ILE A 11 5.15 0.26 1.72
C ILE A 11 6.44 0.48 0.94
N ALA A 12 7.31 -0.53 0.85
CA ALA A 12 8.54 -0.40 0.08
C ALA A 12 8.27 -0.12 -1.40
N VAL A 13 7.27 -0.77 -1.98
CA VAL A 13 6.90 -0.54 -3.39
C VAL A 13 6.33 0.86 -3.56
N LEU A 14 5.46 1.31 -2.63
CA LEU A 14 4.93 2.67 -2.69
C LEU A 14 6.07 3.70 -2.66
N HIS A 15 7.03 3.53 -1.75
CA HIS A 15 8.18 4.43 -1.68
C HIS A 15 8.98 4.41 -2.99
N ALA A 16 9.19 3.24 -3.57
CA ALA A 16 9.93 3.12 -4.83
C ALA A 16 9.24 3.87 -5.97
N HIS A 17 7.92 4.02 -5.88
CA HIS A 17 7.13 4.73 -6.88
C HIS A 17 6.88 6.20 -6.50
N GLY A 18 7.53 6.70 -5.47
CA GLY A 18 7.50 8.12 -5.13
C GLY A 18 6.49 8.51 -4.04
N PHE A 19 5.75 7.54 -3.50
CA PHE A 19 4.83 7.84 -2.40
C PHE A 19 5.61 8.08 -1.11
N VAL A 20 5.13 9.03 -0.32
CA VAL A 20 5.71 9.32 1.00
C VAL A 20 4.64 9.21 2.06
N GLU A 21 5.03 8.83 3.27
CA GLU A 21 4.10 8.77 4.39
C GLU A 21 3.72 10.19 4.79
N VAL A 22 2.41 10.49 4.80
CA VAL A 22 1.91 11.82 5.13
C VAL A 22 1.13 11.85 6.44
N ASP A 23 0.71 10.68 6.94
CA ASP A 23 -0.03 10.62 8.20
C ASP A 23 -0.04 9.18 8.71
N GLN A 24 -0.33 9.03 10.02
CA GLN A 24 -0.54 7.72 10.62
C GLN A 24 -1.64 7.85 11.67
N THR A 25 -2.67 7.03 11.54
CA THR A 25 -3.78 6.99 12.50
C THR A 25 -3.89 5.55 13.00
N GLY A 26 -3.51 5.33 14.27
CA GLY A 26 -3.51 4.00 14.85
C GLY A 26 -2.62 3.05 14.05
N SER A 27 -3.20 1.96 13.57
CA SER A 27 -2.48 0.94 12.81
C SER A 27 -2.54 1.15 11.29
N HIS A 28 -2.98 2.33 10.84
CA HIS A 28 -3.05 2.63 9.41
C HIS A 28 -2.14 3.79 9.07
N LYS A 29 -1.38 3.65 7.98
CA LYS A 29 -0.50 4.70 7.47
C LYS A 29 -1.04 5.21 6.16
N LYS A 30 -0.97 6.54 5.99
CA LYS A 30 -1.42 7.19 4.76
C LYS A 30 -0.21 7.62 3.96
N PHE A 31 -0.19 7.26 2.69
CA PHE A 31 0.88 7.60 1.75
C PHE A 31 0.33 8.47 0.64
N GLY A 32 1.09 9.48 0.25
CA GLY A 32 0.65 10.42 -0.77
C GLY A 32 1.66 10.62 -1.87
N LEU A 33 1.15 10.87 -3.08
CA LEU A 33 1.94 11.26 -4.24
C LEU A 33 1.04 12.15 -5.11
N GLY A 34 1.32 13.44 -5.13
CA GLY A 34 0.45 14.38 -5.83
C GLY A 34 -0.95 14.35 -5.24
N THR A 35 -1.95 14.07 -6.06
CA THR A 35 -3.35 13.97 -5.61
C THR A 35 -3.74 12.55 -5.18
N LEU A 36 -2.83 11.59 -5.33
CA LEU A 36 -3.10 10.20 -4.99
C LEU A 36 -2.82 9.95 -3.51
N THR A 37 -3.68 9.17 -2.88
CA THR A 37 -3.54 8.81 -1.47
C THR A 37 -3.86 7.33 -1.31
N ALA A 38 -2.96 6.59 -0.68
CA ALA A 38 -3.16 5.16 -0.40
C ALA A 38 -3.05 4.91 1.10
N ILE A 39 -3.98 4.12 1.64
CA ILE A 39 -4.00 3.78 3.06
C ILE A 39 -3.60 2.33 3.23
N VAL A 40 -2.58 2.09 4.07
CA VAL A 40 -1.98 0.76 4.24
C VAL A 40 -2.02 0.38 5.72
N PRO A 41 -2.52 -0.82 6.05
CA PRO A 41 -2.38 -1.33 7.43
C PRO A 41 -0.90 -1.42 7.77
N ALA A 42 -0.52 -0.97 8.98
CA ALA A 42 0.89 -0.72 9.28
C ALA A 42 1.72 -1.97 9.59
N SER A 43 1.13 -3.03 10.11
CA SER A 43 1.91 -4.13 10.69
C SER A 43 1.32 -5.51 10.38
N LYS A 44 0.93 -5.75 9.14
CA LYS A 44 0.39 -7.04 8.73
C LYS A 44 1.47 -7.86 8.03
N ARG A 45 1.55 -9.14 8.37
CA ARG A 45 2.38 -10.08 7.62
C ARG A 45 1.80 -10.36 6.26
N GLU A 46 0.46 -10.41 6.20
CA GLU A 46 -0.26 -10.64 4.96
C GLU A 46 -1.46 -9.70 4.93
N ILE A 47 -1.41 -8.74 4.02
CA ILE A 47 -2.53 -7.84 3.83
C ILE A 47 -3.63 -8.59 3.07
N PRO A 48 -4.88 -8.56 3.56
CA PRO A 48 -5.98 -9.23 2.87
C PRO A 48 -6.10 -8.76 1.42
N TYR A 49 -6.48 -9.68 0.54
CA TYR A 49 -6.50 -9.38 -0.89
C TYR A 49 -7.42 -8.20 -1.23
N GLY A 50 -8.59 -8.11 -0.59
CA GLY A 50 -9.48 -6.98 -0.81
C GLY A 50 -8.86 -5.63 -0.44
N THR A 51 -8.10 -5.61 0.67
CA THR A 51 -7.37 -4.41 1.07
C THR A 51 -6.29 -4.08 0.05
N PHE A 52 -5.58 -5.08 -0.45
CA PHE A 52 -4.58 -4.89 -1.50
C PHE A 52 -5.22 -4.28 -2.75
N MET A 53 -6.37 -4.78 -3.16
CA MET A 53 -7.08 -4.23 -4.33
C MET A 53 -7.48 -2.78 -4.12
N SER A 54 -7.86 -2.41 -2.89
CA SER A 54 -8.14 -1.00 -2.57
C SER A 54 -6.88 -0.14 -2.71
N ILE A 55 -5.74 -0.66 -2.25
CA ILE A 55 -4.47 0.06 -2.38
C ILE A 55 -4.11 0.27 -3.84
N LEU A 56 -4.35 -0.73 -4.70
CA LEU A 56 -4.12 -0.58 -6.14
C LEU A 56 -4.96 0.56 -6.71
N ARG A 57 -6.25 0.60 -6.38
CA ARG A 57 -7.12 1.67 -6.87
C ARG A 57 -6.66 3.04 -6.37
N GLN A 58 -6.30 3.13 -5.10
CA GLN A 58 -5.91 4.39 -4.47
C GLN A 58 -4.59 4.91 -5.03
N SER A 59 -3.63 4.02 -5.27
CA SER A 59 -2.30 4.41 -5.72
C SER A 59 -2.16 4.52 -7.23
N GLY A 60 -3.08 3.90 -7.97
CA GLY A 60 -2.96 3.82 -9.43
C GLY A 60 -1.92 2.82 -9.90
N LEU A 61 -1.35 2.04 -9.00
CA LEU A 61 -0.36 1.02 -9.36
C LEU A 61 -1.06 -0.27 -9.79
N ARG A 62 -0.31 -1.16 -10.41
CA ARG A 62 -0.81 -2.44 -10.90
C ARG A 62 -0.23 -3.58 -10.06
N LYS A 63 -0.87 -4.75 -10.14
CA LYS A 63 -0.39 -5.93 -9.41
C LYS A 63 1.09 -6.22 -9.71
N GLN A 64 1.49 -6.14 -10.97
CA GLN A 64 2.87 -6.43 -11.36
C GLN A 64 3.88 -5.47 -10.77
N ASP A 65 3.46 -4.28 -10.35
CA ASP A 65 4.37 -3.35 -9.70
C ASP A 65 4.81 -3.85 -8.32
N PHE A 66 4.08 -4.81 -7.76
CA PHE A 66 4.38 -5.36 -6.44
C PHE A 66 5.09 -6.72 -6.51
N GLU A 67 5.21 -7.28 -7.70
CA GLU A 67 5.89 -8.57 -7.90
C GLU A 67 7.39 -8.49 -7.87
#